data_4fca417ceb572f5da06fbde376b740e9
#
_entry.id   4fca417ceb572f5da06fbde376b740e9
#
_cell.length_a   1.000
_cell.length_b   1.000
_cell.length_c   1.000
_cell.angle_alpha   90.00
_cell.angle_beta   90.00
_cell.angle_gamma   90.00
#
_symmetry.space_group_name_H-M   'P 1'
#
loop_
_entity.id
_entity.type
_entity.pdbx_description
1 polymer ?
#
loop_
_entity_poly.entity_id
_entity_poly.type
_entity_poly.pdbx_seq_one_letter_code
_entity_poly.pdbx_strand_id
1 'polypeptide(L)'
;MKFLVIFLTFIHLAWSADATLEVIKGVEGLSPLAIEDGSAQSSEVGIAFSKMLAADMNVVSLFSVDESYATAPFDSLDPAPSHKGAKYILRYRLVNDGEGGIRADIKLLQENQELFIKSYVLKQSEMLVFLAHFIAYDINHRLGGAPMDWIKRKVIFVRLTSPRRSEIVVSDYTLSYQKVVLKGGMYGFAKWANREQSDFYYTSLSDFKPTIYKMNLASGNKQKIISSDGMAVCSDVSEDAKRLLLTLAPNGQPDIYLYETQLGNKTRLTDYSGIDVNGQFMGDGSIAFVSNRFGYPNVFSMRIGSSAISQLVFQGKNNSSLSSYKNFLVYKARESGAGYGGNAFNLHLLSLNSGNVKRLTASGENDFPRFSPDGEAILYIKQEGSRSSIGVIRFGLNKSFVFPLRIGRIQSIDW
;
A
#
# COMPACT_ATOMS: atom_id res chain seq x y z
N MET A 1 -12.41 -54.19 -0.65
CA MET A 1 -11.41 -53.21 -0.15
C MET A 1 -11.79 -51.82 -0.65
N LYS A 2 -12.42 -51.01 0.23
CA LYS A 2 -12.79 -49.62 -0.10
C LYS A 2 -11.66 -48.71 0.42
N PHE A 3 -10.93 -48.05 -0.46
CA PHE A 3 -9.94 -47.04 -0.08
C PHE A 3 -10.67 -45.75 0.26
N LEU A 4 -10.58 -45.35 1.52
CA LEU A 4 -11.05 -44.05 2.02
C LEU A 4 -9.93 -43.03 1.75
N VAL A 5 -10.15 -42.13 0.80
CA VAL A 5 -9.24 -41.00 0.54
C VAL A 5 -9.65 -39.86 1.49
N ILE A 6 -8.83 -39.61 2.51
CA ILE A 6 -8.98 -38.49 3.44
C ILE A 6 -8.34 -37.28 2.75
N PHE A 7 -9.16 -36.31 2.31
CA PHE A 7 -8.71 -34.98 1.89
C PHE A 7 -8.36 -34.17 3.14
N LEU A 8 -7.06 -34.03 3.43
CA LEU A 8 -6.57 -33.07 4.40
C LEU A 8 -6.55 -31.67 3.74
N THR A 9 -7.58 -30.89 4.01
CA THR A 9 -7.56 -29.46 3.72
C THR A 9 -6.66 -28.74 4.72
N PHE A 10 -5.46 -28.35 4.30
CA PHE A 10 -4.61 -27.45 5.07
C PHE A 10 -5.23 -26.05 5.09
N ILE A 11 -5.87 -25.72 6.20
CA ILE A 11 -6.24 -24.33 6.53
C ILE A 11 -4.95 -23.64 6.91
N HIS A 12 -4.43 -22.79 6.00
CA HIS A 12 -3.35 -21.88 6.34
C HIS A 12 -3.91 -20.76 7.22
N LEU A 13 -3.79 -20.91 8.53
CA LEU A 13 -4.02 -19.84 9.51
C LEU A 13 -3.07 -18.68 9.19
N ALA A 14 -3.63 -17.57 8.77
CA ALA A 14 -2.91 -16.31 8.62
C ALA A 14 -2.51 -15.82 10.02
N TRP A 15 -1.23 -15.95 10.36
CA TRP A 15 -0.68 -15.35 11.56
C TRP A 15 -0.49 -13.86 11.28
N SER A 16 -0.99 -13.03 12.19
CA SER A 16 -0.81 -11.57 12.19
C SER A 16 0.67 -11.22 11.94
N ALA A 17 0.91 -10.28 11.02
CA ALA A 17 2.23 -9.70 10.86
C ALA A 17 2.53 -8.80 12.07
N ASP A 18 3.68 -8.99 12.71
CA ASP A 18 4.16 -8.08 13.75
C ASP A 18 4.49 -6.73 13.10
N ALA A 19 3.72 -5.69 13.43
CA ALA A 19 3.98 -4.34 12.96
C ALA A 19 5.07 -3.68 13.81
N THR A 20 6.10 -3.13 13.16
CA THR A 20 7.10 -2.31 13.83
C THR A 20 6.76 -0.84 13.65
N LEU A 21 6.54 -0.12 14.76
CA LEU A 21 6.26 1.31 14.77
C LEU A 21 7.58 2.10 14.80
N GLU A 22 7.89 2.86 13.74
CA GLU A 22 8.94 3.88 13.77
C GLU A 22 8.32 5.24 14.15
N VAL A 23 8.44 5.64 15.41
CA VAL A 23 7.95 6.94 15.89
C VAL A 23 9.00 8.00 15.66
N ILE A 24 8.76 8.98 14.79
CA ILE A 24 9.67 10.10 14.51
C ILE A 24 9.50 11.22 15.56
N LYS A 25 8.34 11.28 16.25
CA LYS A 25 8.07 12.13 17.43
C LYS A 25 6.99 11.50 18.29
N GLY A 26 7.17 11.50 19.61
CA GLY A 26 6.16 11.08 20.58
C GLY A 26 4.93 11.97 20.50
N VAL A 27 3.73 11.36 20.51
CA VAL A 27 2.47 12.07 20.66
C VAL A 27 2.08 11.96 22.13
N GLU A 28 2.10 13.09 22.84
CA GLU A 28 1.52 13.18 24.18
C GLU A 28 -0.01 13.09 24.06
N GLY A 29 -0.64 12.30 24.93
CA GLY A 29 -2.10 12.30 25.10
C GLY A 29 -2.90 11.21 24.42
N LEU A 30 -2.29 10.05 24.03
CA LEU A 30 -3.07 8.91 23.54
C LEU A 30 -3.97 8.34 24.64
N SER A 31 -5.25 8.08 24.29
CA SER A 31 -6.19 7.47 25.24
C SER A 31 -6.01 5.96 25.30
N PRO A 32 -6.02 5.34 26.51
CA PRO A 32 -5.95 3.89 26.64
C PRO A 32 -7.16 3.21 26.00
N LEU A 33 -6.91 2.25 25.11
CA LEU A 33 -7.89 1.39 24.44
C LEU A 33 -7.55 -0.08 24.72
N ALA A 34 -8.54 -0.85 25.16
CA ALA A 34 -8.43 -2.31 25.20
C ALA A 34 -9.41 -2.95 24.21
N ILE A 35 -9.05 -4.15 23.71
CA ILE A 35 -9.85 -4.90 22.75
C ILE A 35 -10.32 -6.19 23.40
N GLU A 36 -11.63 -6.45 23.34
CA GLU A 36 -12.25 -7.59 24.03
C GLU A 36 -13.09 -8.45 23.08
N ASP A 37 -12.95 -9.76 23.21
CA ASP A 37 -13.78 -10.74 22.53
C ASP A 37 -15.06 -11.00 23.33
N GLY A 38 -16.20 -10.59 22.77
CA GLY A 38 -17.53 -10.82 23.29
C GLY A 38 -18.24 -12.04 22.71
N SER A 39 -17.53 -12.89 21.97
CA SER A 39 -18.07 -14.13 21.42
C SER A 39 -18.37 -15.14 22.53
N ALA A 40 -19.38 -16.00 22.33
CA ALA A 40 -19.81 -16.99 23.34
C ALA A 40 -18.69 -17.99 23.71
N GLN A 41 -17.78 -18.25 22.78
CA GLN A 41 -16.60 -19.09 22.98
C GLN A 41 -15.38 -18.45 22.32
N SER A 42 -14.26 -18.44 23.04
CA SER A 42 -12.98 -18.03 22.50
C SER A 42 -12.56 -18.99 21.37
N SER A 43 -12.06 -18.44 20.27
CA SER A 43 -11.61 -19.19 19.11
C SER A 43 -10.29 -18.64 18.58
N GLU A 44 -9.53 -19.48 17.85
CA GLU A 44 -8.30 -19.01 17.16
C GLU A 44 -8.59 -17.86 16.20
N VAL A 45 -9.77 -17.89 15.53
CA VAL A 45 -10.22 -16.82 14.65
C VAL A 45 -10.48 -15.53 15.44
N GLY A 46 -11.12 -15.62 16.63
CA GLY A 46 -11.32 -14.50 17.53
C GLY A 46 -9.99 -13.87 17.97
N ILE A 47 -9.06 -14.69 18.47
CA ILE A 47 -7.73 -14.22 18.87
C ILE A 47 -6.98 -13.55 17.70
N ALA A 48 -7.04 -14.14 16.50
CA ALA A 48 -6.43 -13.54 15.32
C ALA A 48 -7.08 -12.19 14.97
N PHE A 49 -8.40 -12.10 15.06
CA PHE A 49 -9.14 -10.87 14.78
C PHE A 49 -8.83 -9.75 15.79
N SER A 50 -8.68 -10.09 17.08
CA SER A 50 -8.23 -9.13 18.10
C SER A 50 -6.88 -8.51 17.72
N LYS A 51 -5.92 -9.31 17.27
CA LYS A 51 -4.62 -8.81 16.81
C LYS A 51 -4.72 -7.93 15.58
N MET A 52 -5.59 -8.26 14.61
CA MET A 52 -5.83 -7.43 13.43
C MET A 52 -6.41 -6.07 13.83
N LEU A 53 -7.41 -6.07 14.74
CA LEU A 53 -7.98 -4.83 15.28
C LEU A 53 -6.95 -4.01 16.03
N ALA A 54 -6.11 -4.63 16.85
CA ALA A 54 -5.05 -3.94 17.59
C ALA A 54 -4.04 -3.27 16.64
N ALA A 55 -3.60 -3.98 15.60
CA ALA A 55 -2.72 -3.43 14.59
C ALA A 55 -3.33 -2.20 13.89
N ASP A 56 -4.60 -2.28 13.51
CA ASP A 56 -5.30 -1.16 12.88
C ASP A 56 -5.53 0.01 13.84
N MET A 57 -5.88 -0.25 15.11
CA MET A 57 -6.04 0.81 16.11
C MET A 57 -4.71 1.51 16.41
N ASN A 58 -3.59 0.82 16.37
CA ASN A 58 -2.25 1.44 16.44
C ASN A 58 -2.01 2.37 15.24
N VAL A 59 -2.41 1.95 14.04
CA VAL A 59 -2.34 2.77 12.82
C VAL A 59 -3.29 3.97 12.87
N VAL A 60 -4.48 3.84 13.45
CA VAL A 60 -5.41 4.95 13.72
C VAL A 60 -4.74 6.06 14.52
N SER A 61 -3.85 5.68 15.46
CA SER A 61 -3.01 6.62 16.23
C SER A 61 -3.79 7.60 17.15
N LEU A 62 -5.01 7.29 17.51
CA LEU A 62 -5.78 8.00 18.54
C LEU A 62 -5.61 7.34 19.93
N PHE A 63 -5.08 6.11 19.97
CA PHE A 63 -5.08 5.28 21.14
C PHE A 63 -3.67 4.76 21.51
N SER A 64 -3.50 4.52 22.81
CA SER A 64 -2.50 3.59 23.34
C SER A 64 -3.20 2.24 23.50
N VAL A 65 -2.91 1.30 22.59
CA VAL A 65 -3.64 0.03 22.50
C VAL A 65 -3.05 -1.00 23.45
N ASP A 66 -3.90 -1.59 24.30
CA ASP A 66 -3.57 -2.82 25.04
C ASP A 66 -3.80 -4.02 24.11
N GLU A 67 -2.73 -4.72 23.75
CA GLU A 67 -2.76 -5.86 22.83
C GLU A 67 -3.03 -7.19 23.53
N SER A 68 -3.23 -7.19 24.87
CA SER A 68 -3.58 -8.37 25.61
C SER A 68 -4.97 -8.88 25.22
N TYR A 69 -5.10 -10.19 25.02
CA TYR A 69 -6.39 -10.80 24.71
C TYR A 69 -7.20 -11.01 25.98
N ALA A 70 -8.43 -10.51 25.98
CA ALA A 70 -9.41 -10.74 27.05
C ALA A 70 -10.81 -10.97 26.49
N THR A 71 -11.63 -11.62 27.27
CA THR A 71 -13.03 -11.88 26.94
C THR A 71 -13.96 -11.18 27.94
N ALA A 72 -15.10 -10.66 27.46
CA ALA A 72 -16.18 -10.14 28.29
C ALA A 72 -17.50 -10.30 27.54
N PRO A 73 -18.65 -10.50 28.25
CA PRO A 73 -19.94 -10.64 27.58
C PRO A 73 -20.23 -9.45 26.66
N PHE A 74 -20.63 -9.70 25.41
CA PHE A 74 -20.85 -8.63 24.44
C PHE A 74 -21.85 -7.56 24.93
N ASP A 75 -22.88 -7.98 25.66
CA ASP A 75 -23.97 -7.11 26.12
C ASP A 75 -23.62 -6.36 27.43
N SER A 76 -22.54 -6.74 28.13
CA SER A 76 -22.06 -6.02 29.31
C SER A 76 -21.52 -4.63 28.94
N LEU A 77 -21.66 -3.67 29.84
CA LEU A 77 -20.97 -2.37 29.76
C LEU A 77 -19.67 -2.35 30.56
N ASP A 78 -19.48 -3.32 31.44
CA ASP A 78 -18.27 -3.42 32.25
C ASP A 78 -17.11 -4.03 31.46
N PRO A 79 -15.88 -3.49 31.60
CA PRO A 79 -14.70 -4.07 30.99
C PRO A 79 -14.32 -5.41 31.63
N ALA A 80 -13.55 -6.21 30.92
CA ALA A 80 -12.88 -7.37 31.50
C ALA A 80 -12.02 -6.95 32.72
N PRO A 81 -11.83 -7.82 33.72
CA PRO A 81 -11.05 -7.48 34.92
C PRO A 81 -9.63 -6.97 34.63
N SER A 82 -8.98 -7.48 33.59
CA SER A 82 -7.65 -7.05 33.13
C SER A 82 -7.66 -5.66 32.48
N HIS A 83 -8.80 -5.16 32.01
CA HIS A 83 -8.93 -3.91 31.24
C HIS A 83 -9.61 -2.78 32.00
N LYS A 84 -9.81 -2.90 33.31
CA LYS A 84 -10.50 -1.88 34.15
C LYS A 84 -9.91 -0.47 34.09
N GLY A 85 -8.67 -0.31 33.65
CA GLY A 85 -8.01 1.00 33.51
C GLY A 85 -8.14 1.61 32.12
N ALA A 86 -8.72 0.92 31.14
CA ALA A 86 -8.87 1.42 29.79
C ALA A 86 -9.99 2.46 29.72
N LYS A 87 -9.71 3.61 29.08
CA LYS A 87 -10.73 4.65 28.84
C LYS A 87 -11.73 4.22 27.77
N TYR A 88 -11.23 3.49 26.76
CA TYR A 88 -12.05 2.95 25.67
C TYR A 88 -11.95 1.43 25.66
N ILE A 89 -13.08 0.77 25.39
CA ILE A 89 -13.17 -0.69 25.15
C ILE A 89 -13.76 -0.89 23.77
N LEU A 90 -12.99 -1.52 22.89
CA LEU A 90 -13.49 -2.02 21.61
C LEU A 90 -13.86 -3.48 21.77
N ARG A 91 -15.16 -3.77 21.90
CA ARG A 91 -15.65 -5.13 22.04
C ARG A 91 -16.23 -5.62 20.73
N TYR A 92 -15.84 -6.81 20.32
CA TYR A 92 -16.36 -7.47 19.13
C TYR A 92 -16.99 -8.80 19.47
N ARG A 93 -17.94 -9.25 18.63
CA ARG A 93 -18.52 -10.58 18.65
C ARG A 93 -18.56 -11.11 17.22
N LEU A 94 -17.89 -12.24 16.97
CA LEU A 94 -17.92 -12.91 15.67
C LEU A 94 -19.01 -13.97 15.66
N VAL A 95 -19.84 -13.96 14.63
CA VAL A 95 -20.91 -14.93 14.40
C VAL A 95 -20.73 -15.51 13.01
N ASN A 96 -20.58 -16.81 12.91
CA ASN A 96 -20.50 -17.53 11.63
C ASN A 96 -21.91 -17.66 11.03
N ASP A 97 -22.09 -17.33 9.74
CA ASP A 97 -23.39 -17.41 9.06
C ASP A 97 -23.74 -18.82 8.56
N GLY A 98 -22.82 -19.78 8.71
CA GLY A 98 -22.99 -21.16 8.26
C GLY A 98 -22.73 -21.39 6.77
N GLU A 99 -22.56 -20.33 5.98
CA GLU A 99 -22.31 -20.37 4.51
C GLU A 99 -20.86 -19.92 4.17
N GLY A 100 -20.00 -19.82 5.18
CA GLY A 100 -18.60 -19.38 5.02
C GLY A 100 -18.40 -17.87 5.19
N GLY A 101 -19.45 -17.12 5.47
CA GLY A 101 -19.42 -15.73 5.85
C GLY A 101 -19.28 -15.51 7.36
N ILE A 102 -18.89 -14.32 7.75
CA ILE A 102 -18.74 -13.89 9.14
C ILE A 102 -19.50 -12.59 9.33
N ARG A 103 -20.33 -12.51 10.37
CA ARG A 103 -20.85 -11.25 10.91
C ARG A 103 -20.01 -10.86 12.12
N ALA A 104 -19.55 -9.61 12.16
CA ALA A 104 -18.94 -9.02 13.35
C ALA A 104 -19.85 -7.94 13.92
N ASP A 105 -20.31 -8.14 15.14
CA ASP A 105 -20.98 -7.11 15.91
C ASP A 105 -19.90 -6.37 16.73
N ILE A 106 -19.87 -5.06 16.65
CA ILE A 106 -18.85 -4.20 17.23
C ILE A 106 -19.51 -3.21 18.19
N LYS A 107 -18.93 -3.06 19.37
CA LYS A 107 -19.32 -2.07 20.36
C LYS A 107 -18.09 -1.30 20.83
N LEU A 108 -18.14 0.03 20.75
CA LEU A 108 -17.14 0.90 21.37
C LEU A 108 -17.73 1.51 22.61
N LEU A 109 -17.11 1.27 23.75
CA LEU A 109 -17.46 1.86 25.03
C LEU A 109 -16.45 2.95 25.39
N GLN A 110 -16.91 4.02 26.03
CA GLN A 110 -16.09 5.01 26.69
C GLN A 110 -16.59 5.17 28.12
N GLU A 111 -15.73 4.89 29.11
CA GLU A 111 -16.07 5.01 30.53
C GLU A 111 -17.38 4.28 30.90
N ASN A 112 -17.50 3.03 30.43
CA ASN A 112 -18.65 2.14 30.59
C ASN A 112 -19.98 2.64 29.96
N GLN A 113 -19.90 3.58 29.01
CA GLN A 113 -21.03 4.02 28.21
C GLN A 113 -20.87 3.61 26.75
N GLU A 114 -21.97 3.20 26.13
CA GLU A 114 -21.97 2.87 24.71
C GLU A 114 -21.84 4.13 23.86
N LEU A 115 -20.73 4.25 23.14
CA LEU A 115 -20.46 5.35 22.22
C LEU A 115 -20.87 5.02 20.78
N PHE A 116 -20.71 3.73 20.39
CA PHE A 116 -20.93 3.29 19.04
C PHE A 116 -21.24 1.78 19.01
N ILE A 117 -22.23 1.39 18.23
CA ILE A 117 -22.54 -0.02 17.93
C ILE A 117 -22.81 -0.17 16.44
N LYS A 118 -22.24 -1.22 15.82
CA LYS A 118 -22.46 -1.52 14.41
C LYS A 118 -22.19 -2.98 14.10
N SER A 119 -22.97 -3.54 13.18
CA SER A 119 -22.72 -4.88 12.63
C SER A 119 -22.16 -4.79 11.23
N TYR A 120 -21.21 -5.68 10.92
CA TYR A 120 -20.57 -5.83 9.63
C TYR A 120 -20.77 -7.26 9.15
N VAL A 121 -20.91 -7.44 7.84
CA VAL A 121 -21.05 -8.76 7.22
C VAL A 121 -19.97 -8.94 6.17
N LEU A 122 -19.27 -10.06 6.25
CA LEU A 122 -18.22 -10.47 5.33
C LEU A 122 -18.60 -11.80 4.69
N LYS A 123 -18.70 -11.84 3.36
CA LYS A 123 -19.07 -13.04 2.61
C LYS A 123 -17.96 -14.10 2.51
N GLN A 124 -16.70 -13.69 2.68
CA GLN A 124 -15.52 -14.55 2.54
C GLN A 124 -14.64 -14.39 3.78
N SER A 125 -14.61 -15.41 4.62
CA SER A 125 -13.86 -15.39 5.89
C SER A 125 -12.35 -15.14 5.73
N GLU A 126 -11.77 -15.51 4.58
CA GLU A 126 -10.37 -15.25 4.25
C GLU A 126 -10.02 -13.75 4.18
N MET A 127 -11.03 -12.89 4.01
CA MET A 127 -10.86 -11.43 3.97
C MET A 127 -11.12 -10.76 5.33
N LEU A 128 -11.03 -11.49 6.43
CA LEU A 128 -11.33 -10.99 7.78
C LEU A 128 -10.53 -9.73 8.16
N VAL A 129 -9.30 -9.58 7.68
CA VAL A 129 -8.48 -8.39 7.91
C VAL A 129 -9.12 -7.12 7.34
N PHE A 130 -9.79 -7.19 6.19
CA PHE A 130 -10.48 -6.02 5.64
C PHE A 130 -11.67 -5.59 6.50
N LEU A 131 -12.27 -6.54 7.23
CA LEU A 131 -13.30 -6.21 8.22
C LEU A 131 -12.72 -5.37 9.36
N ALA A 132 -11.52 -5.73 9.87
CA ALA A 132 -10.80 -4.92 10.85
C ALA A 132 -10.51 -3.52 10.31
N HIS A 133 -10.08 -3.40 9.05
CA HIS A 133 -9.84 -2.11 8.39
C HIS A 133 -11.10 -1.24 8.30
N PHE A 134 -12.26 -1.81 7.96
CA PHE A 134 -13.52 -1.08 7.95
C PHE A 134 -13.93 -0.60 9.33
N ILE A 135 -13.74 -1.43 10.37
CA ILE A 135 -14.03 -1.08 11.76
C ILE A 135 -13.11 0.07 12.21
N ALA A 136 -11.82 -0.04 11.93
CA ALA A 136 -10.83 1.00 12.25
C ALA A 136 -11.16 2.33 11.56
N TYR A 137 -11.54 2.27 10.29
CA TYR A 137 -11.99 3.45 9.55
C TYR A 137 -13.20 4.11 10.21
N ASP A 138 -14.24 3.34 10.54
CA ASP A 138 -15.48 3.87 11.14
C ASP A 138 -15.22 4.47 12.52
N ILE A 139 -14.40 3.82 13.36
CA ILE A 139 -14.01 4.33 14.68
C ILE A 139 -13.22 5.63 14.55
N ASN A 140 -12.22 5.66 13.65
CA ASN A 140 -11.45 6.87 13.38
C ASN A 140 -12.34 8.03 12.93
N HIS A 141 -13.25 7.76 12.00
CA HIS A 141 -14.18 8.77 11.50
C HIS A 141 -15.14 9.27 12.60
N ARG A 142 -15.69 8.35 13.41
CA ARG A 142 -16.61 8.67 14.53
C ARG A 142 -15.96 9.56 15.56
N LEU A 143 -14.67 9.37 15.82
CA LEU A 143 -13.90 10.13 16.82
C LEU A 143 -13.22 11.38 16.25
N GLY A 144 -13.47 11.72 14.98
CA GLY A 144 -12.88 12.91 14.34
C GLY A 144 -11.38 12.80 14.07
N GLY A 145 -10.88 11.58 13.92
CA GLY A 145 -9.47 11.35 13.54
C GLY A 145 -9.15 11.82 12.14
N ALA A 146 -7.87 11.94 11.82
CA ALA A 146 -7.40 12.33 10.49
C ALA A 146 -7.90 11.35 9.41
N PRO A 147 -8.25 11.82 8.19
CA PRO A 147 -8.76 10.98 7.12
C PRO A 147 -7.84 9.78 6.86
N MET A 148 -8.45 8.61 6.54
CA MET A 148 -7.71 7.38 6.29
C MET A 148 -8.48 6.41 5.38
N ASP A 149 -9.08 6.91 4.30
CA ASP A 149 -9.82 6.08 3.34
C ASP A 149 -8.96 5.00 2.69
N TRP A 150 -7.65 5.24 2.62
CA TRP A 150 -6.65 4.32 2.12
C TRP A 150 -6.59 2.98 2.87
N ILE A 151 -6.96 2.93 4.16
CA ILE A 151 -6.90 1.70 4.96
C ILE A 151 -7.77 0.57 4.38
N LYS A 152 -8.85 0.91 3.70
CA LYS A 152 -9.80 -0.03 3.08
C LYS A 152 -9.32 -0.56 1.73
N ARG A 153 -8.23 -0.02 1.19
CA ARG A 153 -7.76 -0.36 -0.15
C ARG A 153 -6.92 -1.64 -0.17
N LYS A 154 -6.98 -2.32 -1.30
CA LYS A 154 -6.06 -3.41 -1.60
C LYS A 154 -4.73 -2.84 -2.05
N VAL A 155 -3.66 -3.52 -1.65
CA VAL A 155 -2.32 -3.30 -2.16
C VAL A 155 -2.04 -4.33 -3.25
N ILE A 156 -1.42 -3.90 -4.35
CA ILE A 156 -0.87 -4.81 -5.36
C ILE A 156 0.64 -4.66 -5.41
N PHE A 157 1.35 -5.78 -5.42
CA PHE A 157 2.80 -5.74 -5.51
C PHE A 157 3.36 -6.91 -6.32
N VAL A 158 4.56 -6.69 -6.84
CA VAL A 158 5.35 -7.74 -7.48
C VAL A 158 6.35 -8.28 -6.47
N ARG A 159 6.34 -9.59 -6.28
CA ARG A 159 7.23 -10.33 -5.40
C ARG A 159 8.18 -11.21 -6.20
N LEU A 160 9.49 -11.00 -6.06
CA LEU A 160 10.50 -11.91 -6.57
C LEU A 160 10.58 -13.15 -5.68
N THR A 161 10.39 -14.32 -6.26
CA THR A 161 10.41 -15.61 -5.53
C THR A 161 11.71 -16.39 -5.75
N SER A 162 12.34 -16.19 -6.91
CA SER A 162 13.66 -16.74 -7.25
C SER A 162 14.26 -15.92 -8.40
N PRO A 163 15.54 -16.10 -8.76
CA PRO A 163 16.11 -15.46 -9.94
C PRO A 163 15.24 -15.68 -11.18
N ARG A 164 14.84 -14.60 -11.85
CA ARG A 164 13.98 -14.58 -13.05
C ARG A 164 12.55 -15.13 -12.86
N ARG A 165 12.08 -15.24 -11.63
CA ARG A 165 10.68 -15.60 -11.33
C ARG A 165 10.06 -14.62 -10.35
N SER A 166 8.90 -14.13 -10.68
CA SER A 166 8.12 -13.26 -9.81
C SER A 166 6.64 -13.64 -9.82
N GLU A 167 5.94 -13.12 -8.84
CA GLU A 167 4.50 -13.24 -8.70
C GLU A 167 3.88 -11.86 -8.54
N ILE A 168 2.66 -11.70 -9.02
CA ILE A 168 1.83 -10.54 -8.68
C ILE A 168 0.88 -10.96 -7.57
N VAL A 169 0.91 -10.20 -6.49
CA VAL A 169 0.15 -10.47 -5.26
C VAL A 169 -0.77 -9.30 -4.98
N VAL A 170 -2.01 -9.59 -4.65
CA VAL A 170 -2.96 -8.64 -4.06
C VAL A 170 -3.04 -8.91 -2.57
N SER A 171 -2.92 -7.88 -1.76
CA SER A 171 -2.95 -7.97 -0.30
C SER A 171 -3.68 -6.79 0.34
N ASP A 172 -3.83 -6.84 1.65
CA ASP A 172 -4.03 -5.67 2.48
C ASP A 172 -2.67 -4.99 2.79
N TYR A 173 -2.69 -3.80 3.37
CA TYR A 173 -1.47 -3.04 3.66
C TYR A 173 -0.60 -3.66 4.77
N THR A 174 -1.18 -4.52 5.63
CA THR A 174 -0.46 -5.22 6.71
C THR A 174 0.17 -6.54 6.27
N LEU A 175 -0.08 -6.98 5.03
CA LEU A 175 0.32 -8.29 4.49
C LEU A 175 -0.33 -9.49 5.22
N SER A 176 -1.39 -9.27 5.99
CA SER A 176 -2.14 -10.35 6.67
C SER A 176 -2.98 -11.18 5.69
N TYR A 177 -3.55 -10.54 4.68
CA TYR A 177 -4.16 -11.20 3.53
C TYR A 177 -3.23 -11.12 2.33
N GLN A 178 -2.97 -12.22 1.66
CA GLN A 178 -2.19 -12.26 0.43
C GLN A 178 -2.78 -13.27 -0.56
N LYS A 179 -3.12 -12.82 -1.75
CA LYS A 179 -3.60 -13.65 -2.85
C LYS A 179 -2.68 -13.50 -4.07
N VAL A 180 -2.03 -14.59 -4.46
CA VAL A 180 -1.27 -14.61 -5.72
C VAL A 180 -2.25 -14.61 -6.89
N VAL A 181 -2.22 -13.57 -7.71
CA VAL A 181 -3.12 -13.40 -8.86
C VAL A 181 -2.45 -13.75 -10.18
N LEU A 182 -1.12 -13.73 -10.22
CA LEU A 182 -0.34 -14.15 -11.39
C LEU A 182 0.99 -14.77 -10.95
N LYS A 183 1.34 -15.93 -11.52
CA LYS A 183 2.57 -16.68 -11.25
C LYS A 183 3.08 -17.41 -12.49
N GLY A 184 4.28 -17.96 -12.41
CA GLY A 184 4.84 -18.81 -13.47
C GLY A 184 5.66 -18.07 -14.53
N GLY A 185 5.86 -16.76 -14.39
CA GLY A 185 6.66 -15.92 -15.28
C GLY A 185 7.58 -14.96 -14.54
N MET A 186 8.12 -14.02 -15.27
CA MET A 186 8.80 -12.84 -14.73
C MET A 186 7.94 -11.60 -15.03
N TYR A 187 7.42 -10.98 -14.00
CA TYR A 187 6.53 -9.82 -14.06
C TYR A 187 7.15 -8.64 -13.33
N GLY A 188 6.74 -7.44 -13.70
CA GLY A 188 7.17 -6.20 -13.05
C GLY A 188 6.07 -5.14 -13.04
N PHE A 189 6.23 -4.13 -12.21
CA PHE A 189 5.52 -2.86 -12.26
C PHE A 189 3.99 -3.01 -12.27
N ALA A 190 3.46 -3.82 -11.35
CA ALA A 190 2.02 -3.93 -11.16
C ALA A 190 1.45 -2.60 -10.66
N LYS A 191 0.35 -2.14 -11.28
CA LYS A 191 -0.32 -0.87 -10.97
C LYS A 191 -1.83 -0.98 -11.19
N TRP A 192 -2.63 -0.47 -10.24
CA TRP A 192 -4.07 -0.44 -10.39
C TRP A 192 -4.49 0.42 -11.59
N ALA A 193 -5.46 -0.08 -12.35
CA ALA A 193 -5.95 0.56 -13.56
C ALA A 193 -7.13 1.50 -13.29
N ASN A 194 -7.80 1.38 -12.15
CA ASN A 194 -8.97 2.15 -11.77
C ASN A 194 -9.10 2.26 -10.23
N ARG A 195 -9.96 3.17 -9.78
CA ARG A 195 -10.23 3.40 -8.35
C ARG A 195 -10.91 2.22 -7.67
N GLU A 196 -11.71 1.44 -8.39
CA GLU A 196 -12.44 0.26 -7.92
C GLU A 196 -11.52 -0.92 -7.66
N GLN A 197 -10.28 -0.87 -8.15
CA GLN A 197 -9.29 -1.94 -8.04
C GLN A 197 -9.81 -3.27 -8.62
N SER A 198 -10.55 -3.16 -9.73
CA SER A 198 -11.06 -4.31 -10.49
C SER A 198 -10.07 -4.80 -11.55
N ASP A 199 -9.23 -3.90 -12.05
CA ASP A 199 -8.24 -4.16 -13.09
C ASP A 199 -6.88 -3.58 -12.70
N PHE A 200 -5.82 -4.19 -13.24
CA PHE A 200 -4.46 -3.70 -13.05
C PHE A 200 -3.62 -3.86 -14.31
N TYR A 201 -2.64 -2.98 -14.47
CA TYR A 201 -1.57 -3.09 -15.46
C TYR A 201 -0.38 -3.80 -14.85
N TYR A 202 0.37 -4.52 -15.69
CA TYR A 202 1.66 -5.11 -15.32
C TYR A 202 2.53 -5.29 -16.57
N THR A 203 3.84 -5.39 -16.37
CA THR A 203 4.78 -5.74 -17.44
C THR A 203 5.11 -7.22 -17.37
N SER A 204 4.93 -7.95 -18.48
CA SER A 204 5.50 -9.28 -18.68
C SER A 204 6.91 -9.12 -19.25
N LEU A 205 7.89 -9.66 -18.55
CA LEU A 205 9.29 -9.74 -18.94
C LEU A 205 9.66 -11.15 -19.48
N SER A 206 8.70 -12.07 -19.48
CA SER A 206 8.83 -13.43 -20.02
C SER A 206 8.51 -13.51 -21.51
N ASP A 207 7.88 -12.48 -22.07
CA ASP A 207 7.57 -12.40 -23.49
C ASP A 207 8.85 -12.08 -24.29
N PHE A 208 8.82 -12.28 -25.60
CA PHE A 208 9.93 -11.97 -26.49
C PHE A 208 10.41 -10.51 -26.34
N LYS A 209 9.48 -9.60 -26.08
CA LYS A 209 9.73 -8.19 -25.72
C LYS A 209 8.96 -7.85 -24.46
N PRO A 210 9.49 -6.97 -23.60
CA PRO A 210 8.71 -6.42 -22.50
C PRO A 210 7.36 -5.93 -22.99
N THR A 211 6.29 -6.42 -22.36
CA THR A 211 4.91 -6.19 -22.81
C THR A 211 4.03 -5.77 -21.64
N ILE A 212 3.31 -4.66 -21.79
CA ILE A 212 2.31 -4.20 -20.83
C ILE A 212 0.99 -4.90 -21.14
N TYR A 213 0.43 -5.51 -20.11
CA TYR A 213 -0.91 -6.09 -20.11
C TYR A 213 -1.81 -5.35 -19.12
N LYS A 214 -3.10 -5.29 -19.43
CA LYS A 214 -4.18 -5.03 -18.48
C LYS A 214 -4.84 -6.35 -18.13
N MET A 215 -5.10 -6.60 -16.84
CA MET A 215 -5.74 -7.82 -16.37
C MET A 215 -6.89 -7.48 -15.44
N ASN A 216 -8.04 -8.16 -15.64
CA ASN A 216 -9.16 -8.08 -14.73
C ASN A 216 -8.97 -9.06 -13.56
N LEU A 217 -9.11 -8.55 -12.34
CA LEU A 217 -8.82 -9.31 -11.12
C LEU A 217 -9.78 -10.48 -10.88
N ALA A 218 -11.05 -10.31 -11.23
CA ALA A 218 -12.09 -11.32 -10.98
C ALA A 218 -12.09 -12.42 -12.03
N SER A 219 -12.07 -12.06 -13.33
CA SER A 219 -12.15 -13.01 -14.43
C SER A 219 -10.80 -13.59 -14.85
N GLY A 220 -9.68 -12.93 -14.49
CA GLY A 220 -8.35 -13.29 -14.98
C GLY A 220 -8.11 -12.95 -16.47
N ASN A 221 -9.08 -12.33 -17.15
CA ASN A 221 -8.93 -11.92 -18.54
C ASN A 221 -7.83 -10.88 -18.68
N LYS A 222 -6.93 -11.11 -19.63
CA LYS A 222 -5.80 -10.21 -19.93
C LYS A 222 -5.91 -9.64 -21.35
N GLN A 223 -5.59 -8.37 -21.48
CA GLN A 223 -5.52 -7.64 -22.73
C GLN A 223 -4.10 -7.09 -22.90
N LYS A 224 -3.47 -7.36 -24.05
CA LYS A 224 -2.21 -6.74 -24.42
C LYS A 224 -2.44 -5.26 -24.72
N ILE A 225 -1.64 -4.40 -24.11
CA ILE A 225 -1.68 -2.95 -24.37
C ILE A 225 -0.60 -2.56 -25.38
N ILE A 226 0.67 -2.80 -25.05
CA ILE A 226 1.79 -2.44 -25.92
C ILE A 226 3.05 -3.24 -25.56
N SER A 227 3.94 -3.42 -26.54
CA SER A 227 5.28 -3.98 -26.34
C SER A 227 6.33 -2.95 -26.76
N SER A 228 7.54 -3.09 -26.21
CA SER A 228 8.70 -2.27 -26.58
C SER A 228 9.97 -3.12 -26.55
N ASP A 229 10.98 -2.77 -27.36
CA ASP A 229 12.20 -3.59 -27.49
C ASP A 229 13.06 -3.59 -26.22
N GLY A 230 13.12 -2.46 -25.52
CA GLY A 230 13.91 -2.32 -24.29
C GLY A 230 13.05 -2.34 -23.04
N MET A 231 12.30 -1.28 -22.78
CA MET A 231 11.49 -1.09 -21.58
C MET A 231 10.02 -0.85 -21.96
N ALA A 232 9.11 -1.44 -21.20
CA ALA A 232 7.69 -1.19 -21.31
C ALA A 232 7.08 -1.18 -19.91
N VAL A 233 6.78 0.00 -19.36
CA VAL A 233 6.26 0.18 -17.99
C VAL A 233 5.09 1.15 -18.01
N CYS A 234 3.97 0.78 -17.38
CA CYS A 234 2.91 1.71 -17.03
C CYS A 234 3.33 2.45 -15.75
N SER A 235 3.81 3.68 -15.92
CA SER A 235 4.33 4.48 -14.81
C SER A 235 3.22 5.14 -14.02
N ASP A 236 2.14 5.59 -14.70
CA ASP A 236 0.99 6.19 -14.04
C ASP A 236 -0.30 6.05 -14.84
N VAL A 237 -1.44 6.20 -14.14
CA VAL A 237 -2.79 6.16 -14.69
C VAL A 237 -3.51 7.45 -14.30
N SER A 238 -4.14 8.14 -15.26
CA SER A 238 -4.92 9.33 -14.97
C SER A 238 -6.12 9.02 -14.08
N GLU A 239 -6.60 9.98 -13.33
CA GLU A 239 -7.70 9.81 -12.36
C GLU A 239 -8.97 9.26 -13.00
N ASP A 240 -9.24 9.62 -14.25
CA ASP A 240 -10.37 9.15 -15.05
C ASP A 240 -10.10 7.81 -15.77
N ALA A 241 -8.93 7.19 -15.55
CA ALA A 241 -8.45 5.95 -16.18
C ALA A 241 -8.40 5.97 -17.73
N LYS A 242 -8.49 7.16 -18.36
CA LYS A 242 -8.50 7.29 -19.83
C LYS A 242 -7.12 7.48 -20.43
N ARG A 243 -6.14 7.84 -19.63
CA ARG A 243 -4.76 8.11 -20.08
C ARG A 243 -3.76 7.38 -19.21
N LEU A 244 -2.70 6.88 -19.83
CA LEU A 244 -1.56 6.27 -19.16
C LEU A 244 -0.30 7.06 -19.46
N LEU A 245 0.59 7.16 -18.50
CA LEU A 245 1.98 7.50 -18.74
C LEU A 245 2.78 6.20 -18.82
N LEU A 246 3.38 5.97 -19.98
CA LEU A 246 4.18 4.81 -20.25
C LEU A 246 5.65 5.21 -20.36
N THR A 247 6.53 4.42 -19.79
CA THR A 247 7.96 4.45 -20.14
C THR A 247 8.20 3.38 -21.18
N LEU A 248 8.56 3.77 -22.40
CA LEU A 248 8.85 2.84 -23.51
C LEU A 248 10.24 3.12 -24.06
N ALA A 249 10.93 2.04 -24.47
CA ALA A 249 12.26 2.12 -25.09
C ALA A 249 12.28 1.38 -26.43
N PRO A 250 11.59 1.87 -27.48
CA PRO A 250 11.46 1.15 -28.76
C PRO A 250 12.78 0.89 -29.48
N ASN A 251 13.77 1.75 -29.28
CA ASN A 251 15.12 1.62 -29.86
C ASN A 251 16.19 1.54 -28.74
N GLY A 252 15.84 0.97 -27.57
CA GLY A 252 16.72 0.93 -26.41
C GLY A 252 16.77 2.25 -25.62
N GLN A 253 16.21 3.34 -26.15
CA GLN A 253 16.16 4.65 -25.53
C GLN A 253 14.83 4.84 -24.78
N PRO A 254 14.82 4.94 -23.43
CA PRO A 254 13.60 5.09 -22.66
C PRO A 254 13.13 6.56 -22.64
N ASP A 255 11.86 6.75 -23.01
CA ASP A 255 11.15 8.02 -22.98
C ASP A 255 9.75 7.87 -22.41
N ILE A 256 9.15 8.99 -22.04
CA ILE A 256 7.77 9.08 -21.58
C ILE A 256 6.81 9.22 -22.75
N TYR A 257 5.79 8.36 -22.75
CA TYR A 257 4.69 8.38 -23.72
C TYR A 257 3.36 8.58 -23.01
N LEU A 258 2.49 9.38 -23.61
CA LEU A 258 1.07 9.43 -23.27
C LEU A 258 0.32 8.40 -24.12
N TYR A 259 -0.49 7.56 -23.48
CA TYR A 259 -1.32 6.56 -24.15
C TYR A 259 -2.79 6.77 -23.81
N GLU A 260 -3.65 6.87 -24.82
CA GLU A 260 -5.10 7.03 -24.68
C GLU A 260 -5.78 5.66 -24.69
N THR A 261 -6.36 5.25 -23.57
CA THR A 261 -6.86 3.87 -23.38
C THR A 261 -8.03 3.52 -24.30
N GLN A 262 -8.84 4.48 -24.70
CA GLN A 262 -10.02 4.25 -25.57
C GLN A 262 -9.64 4.19 -27.06
N LEU A 263 -8.70 5.04 -27.49
CA LEU A 263 -8.32 5.16 -28.89
C LEU A 263 -7.12 4.28 -29.26
N GLY A 264 -6.33 3.85 -28.26
CA GLY A 264 -5.10 3.12 -28.48
C GLY A 264 -3.95 3.98 -29.04
N ASN A 265 -4.14 5.30 -29.12
CA ASN A 265 -3.14 6.23 -29.61
C ASN A 265 -2.04 6.44 -28.58
N LYS A 266 -0.79 6.57 -29.07
CA LYS A 266 0.35 6.94 -28.23
C LYS A 266 1.05 8.17 -28.78
N THR A 267 1.42 9.10 -27.90
CA THR A 267 2.18 10.29 -28.21
C THR A 267 3.45 10.31 -27.38
N ARG A 268 4.62 10.45 -28.01
CA ARG A 268 5.90 10.65 -27.30
C ARG A 268 5.91 12.03 -26.67
N LEU A 269 6.13 12.12 -25.36
CA LEU A 269 6.19 13.40 -24.64
C LEU A 269 7.61 13.89 -24.45
N THR A 270 8.58 12.99 -24.26
CA THR A 270 10.00 13.37 -24.12
C THR A 270 10.82 12.76 -25.24
N ASP A 271 11.89 13.45 -25.62
CA ASP A 271 12.85 13.07 -26.66
C ASP A 271 14.25 13.52 -26.23
N TYR A 272 14.87 12.72 -25.38
CA TYR A 272 16.20 13.00 -24.85
C TYR A 272 17.14 11.82 -25.10
N SER A 273 18.40 12.09 -25.43
CA SER A 273 19.41 11.06 -25.74
C SER A 273 19.83 10.22 -24.51
N GLY A 274 19.47 10.63 -23.30
CA GLY A 274 19.66 9.89 -22.05
C GLY A 274 18.40 9.15 -21.60
N ILE A 275 18.11 9.16 -20.31
CA ILE A 275 17.00 8.42 -19.70
C ILE A 275 15.90 9.37 -19.26
N ASP A 276 14.69 9.15 -19.77
CA ASP A 276 13.46 9.75 -19.24
C ASP A 276 12.50 8.62 -18.83
N VAL A 277 12.22 8.47 -17.54
CA VAL A 277 11.47 7.35 -16.98
C VAL A 277 10.52 7.78 -15.86
N ASN A 278 9.62 6.88 -15.45
CA ASN A 278 8.76 7.03 -14.28
C ASN A 278 7.91 8.31 -14.29
N GLY A 279 7.22 8.57 -15.41
CA GLY A 279 6.29 9.70 -15.54
C GLY A 279 5.11 9.58 -14.57
N GLN A 280 4.73 10.71 -13.95
CA GLN A 280 3.58 10.83 -13.06
C GLN A 280 2.73 12.02 -13.48
N PHE A 281 1.41 11.84 -13.54
CA PHE A 281 0.50 12.96 -13.78
C PHE A 281 0.52 13.92 -12.59
N MET A 282 0.46 15.23 -12.89
CA MET A 282 0.30 16.29 -11.89
C MET A 282 -1.05 16.99 -12.07
N GLY A 283 -1.56 17.58 -10.99
CA GLY A 283 -2.92 18.14 -10.96
C GLY A 283 -3.17 19.35 -11.88
N ASP A 284 -2.10 19.97 -12.44
CA ASP A 284 -2.15 21.18 -13.29
C ASP A 284 -2.08 20.88 -14.80
N GLY A 285 -2.16 19.61 -15.19
CA GLY A 285 -2.02 19.18 -16.60
C GLY A 285 -0.58 19.01 -17.05
N SER A 286 0.38 19.03 -16.11
CA SER A 286 1.77 18.66 -16.34
C SER A 286 2.05 17.22 -15.90
N ILE A 287 3.28 16.79 -16.17
CA ILE A 287 3.83 15.53 -15.68
C ILE A 287 5.14 15.83 -14.95
N ALA A 288 5.43 15.02 -13.92
CA ALA A 288 6.76 14.87 -13.33
C ALA A 288 7.41 13.59 -13.83
N PHE A 289 8.71 13.57 -14.03
CA PHE A 289 9.46 12.39 -14.48
C PHE A 289 10.91 12.43 -14.02
N VAL A 290 11.58 11.30 -14.09
CA VAL A 290 13.01 11.17 -13.78
C VAL A 290 13.81 11.27 -15.07
N SER A 291 14.84 12.11 -15.06
CA SER A 291 15.77 12.29 -16.18
C SER A 291 17.22 12.41 -15.69
N ASN A 292 18.17 11.94 -16.49
CA ASN A 292 19.59 12.10 -16.22
C ASN A 292 20.24 13.23 -17.06
N ARG A 293 19.44 14.15 -17.61
CA ARG A 293 19.88 15.23 -18.52
C ARG A 293 20.94 16.16 -17.96
N PHE A 294 21.13 16.21 -16.65
CA PHE A 294 22.19 16.97 -15.99
C PHE A 294 23.22 16.04 -15.29
N GLY A 295 23.42 14.84 -15.86
CA GLY A 295 24.44 13.89 -15.45
C GLY A 295 23.98 12.83 -14.45
N TYR A 296 23.05 13.15 -13.56
CA TYR A 296 22.49 12.22 -12.57
C TYR A 296 20.97 12.14 -12.68
N PRO A 297 20.35 10.99 -12.37
CA PRO A 297 18.90 10.92 -12.26
C PRO A 297 18.36 11.98 -11.30
N ASN A 298 17.44 12.79 -11.80
CA ASN A 298 16.80 13.83 -11.03
C ASN A 298 15.35 14.04 -11.50
N VAL A 299 14.57 14.81 -10.78
CA VAL A 299 13.14 15.01 -11.03
C VAL A 299 12.92 16.28 -11.83
N PHE A 300 12.22 16.13 -12.92
CA PHE A 300 11.85 17.20 -13.85
C PHE A 300 10.33 17.24 -14.07
N SER A 301 9.84 18.32 -14.60
CA SER A 301 8.44 18.47 -15.04
C SER A 301 8.35 19.09 -16.42
N MET A 302 7.25 18.80 -17.09
CA MET A 302 6.82 19.47 -18.33
C MET A 302 5.31 19.50 -18.40
N ARG A 303 4.76 20.52 -19.06
CA ARG A 303 3.34 20.55 -19.38
C ARG A 303 3.07 19.67 -20.59
N ILE A 304 2.00 18.86 -20.56
CA ILE A 304 1.61 18.04 -21.72
C ILE A 304 1.30 18.99 -22.92
N GLY A 305 1.94 18.69 -24.05
CA GLY A 305 1.86 19.53 -25.25
C GLY A 305 2.89 20.68 -25.34
N SER A 306 3.81 20.78 -24.35
CA SER A 306 4.92 21.75 -24.37
C SER A 306 6.24 21.00 -24.47
N SER A 307 7.27 21.64 -25.05
CA SER A 307 8.65 21.14 -25.03
C SER A 307 9.49 21.73 -23.89
N ALA A 308 8.94 22.68 -23.12
CA ALA A 308 9.64 23.30 -22.00
C ALA A 308 9.72 22.34 -20.82
N ILE A 309 10.94 22.08 -20.35
CA ILE A 309 11.22 21.18 -19.23
C ILE A 309 11.87 21.98 -18.10
N SER A 310 11.38 21.78 -16.89
CA SER A 310 11.88 22.43 -15.67
C SER A 310 12.37 21.40 -14.67
N GLN A 311 13.48 21.65 -14.01
CA GLN A 311 13.96 20.83 -12.89
C GLN A 311 13.12 21.14 -11.65
N LEU A 312 12.66 20.12 -10.95
CA LEU A 312 11.89 20.26 -9.71
C LEU A 312 12.74 20.06 -8.45
N VAL A 313 13.72 19.17 -8.50
CA VAL A 313 14.57 18.85 -7.34
C VAL A 313 16.00 19.33 -7.62
N PHE A 314 16.52 20.17 -6.74
CA PHE A 314 17.86 20.76 -6.87
C PHE A 314 18.88 20.17 -5.89
N GLN A 315 18.41 19.39 -4.93
CA GLN A 315 19.21 18.81 -3.86
C GLN A 315 19.40 17.31 -4.05
N GLY A 316 20.52 16.77 -3.55
CA GLY A 316 20.82 15.34 -3.61
C GLY A 316 21.28 14.87 -4.99
N LYS A 317 21.58 13.58 -5.07
CA LYS A 317 21.97 12.87 -6.30
C LYS A 317 21.17 11.56 -6.38
N ASN A 318 20.95 11.08 -7.63
CA ASN A 318 20.16 9.87 -7.88
C ASN A 318 18.74 9.95 -7.29
N ASN A 319 18.05 11.07 -7.56
CA ASN A 319 16.65 11.26 -7.21
C ASN A 319 15.79 10.47 -8.21
N SER A 320 14.94 9.56 -7.73
CA SER A 320 14.20 8.61 -8.57
C SER A 320 12.92 8.15 -7.89
N SER A 321 12.20 7.20 -8.49
CA SER A 321 11.01 6.55 -7.92
C SER A 321 10.04 7.55 -7.31
N LEU A 322 9.42 8.37 -8.15
CA LEU A 322 8.55 9.45 -7.69
C LEU A 322 7.06 9.07 -7.72
N SER A 323 6.28 9.75 -6.91
CA SER A 323 4.82 9.79 -6.94
C SER A 323 4.35 11.20 -6.62
N SER A 324 3.26 11.64 -7.25
CA SER A 324 2.70 12.98 -7.08
C SER A 324 1.28 12.92 -6.52
N TYR A 325 0.91 13.95 -5.76
CA TYR A 325 -0.45 14.21 -5.33
C TYR A 325 -0.67 15.71 -5.14
N LYS A 326 -1.54 16.30 -5.95
CA LYS A 326 -1.77 17.77 -5.95
C LYS A 326 -0.44 18.54 -6.04
N ASN A 327 -0.15 19.35 -5.04
CA ASN A 327 1.05 20.19 -4.94
C ASN A 327 2.21 19.51 -4.19
N PHE A 328 2.16 18.19 -4.04
CA PHE A 328 3.20 17.42 -3.36
C PHE A 328 3.80 16.38 -4.30
N LEU A 329 5.07 16.16 -4.12
CA LEU A 329 5.82 15.12 -4.80
C LEU A 329 6.68 14.39 -3.78
N VAL A 330 6.57 13.06 -3.73
CA VAL A 330 7.47 12.20 -2.96
C VAL A 330 8.44 11.51 -3.90
N TYR A 331 9.71 11.45 -3.53
CA TYR A 331 10.75 10.82 -4.35
C TYR A 331 11.80 10.13 -3.48
N LYS A 332 12.50 9.17 -4.07
CA LYS A 332 13.67 8.52 -3.48
C LYS A 332 14.92 9.34 -3.78
N ALA A 333 15.72 9.64 -2.78
CA ALA A 333 17.03 10.28 -2.92
C ALA A 333 18.13 9.44 -2.27
N ARG A 334 19.31 9.42 -2.92
CA ARG A 334 20.53 8.86 -2.32
C ARG A 334 21.15 9.88 -1.38
N GLU A 335 21.35 9.49 -0.15
CA GLU A 335 22.07 10.28 0.84
C GLU A 335 23.49 9.73 1.01
N SER A 336 24.47 10.64 1.05
CA SER A 336 25.88 10.33 1.31
C SER A 336 26.37 11.25 2.42
N GLY A 337 26.95 10.68 3.47
CA GLY A 337 27.56 11.44 4.57
C GLY A 337 27.94 10.56 5.76
N ALA A 338 28.85 11.05 6.60
CA ALA A 338 29.40 10.32 7.76
C ALA A 338 28.35 9.95 8.83
N GLY A 339 27.15 10.55 8.79
CA GLY A 339 26.03 10.25 9.71
C GLY A 339 25.07 9.18 9.24
N TYR A 340 25.21 8.64 8.01
CA TYR A 340 24.19 7.78 7.38
C TYR A 340 24.66 6.35 7.10
N GLY A 341 25.80 5.92 7.65
CA GLY A 341 26.23 4.52 7.54
C GLY A 341 26.48 4.02 6.12
N GLY A 342 26.80 4.89 5.18
CA GLY A 342 27.01 4.56 3.76
C GLY A 342 25.91 5.06 2.83
N ASN A 343 25.67 4.39 1.72
CA ASN A 343 24.69 4.77 0.69
C ASN A 343 23.26 4.44 1.15
N ALA A 344 22.61 5.31 1.91
CA ALA A 344 21.20 5.17 2.27
C ALA A 344 20.30 5.79 1.19
N PHE A 345 19.19 5.13 0.89
CA PHE A 345 18.13 5.67 0.04
C PHE A 345 16.92 6.01 0.89
N ASN A 346 16.60 7.30 0.97
CA ASN A 346 15.49 7.79 1.77
C ASN A 346 14.43 8.48 0.91
N LEU A 347 13.21 8.52 1.45
CA LEU A 347 12.10 9.22 0.84
C LEU A 347 12.08 10.68 1.29
N HIS A 348 11.89 11.57 0.34
CA HIS A 348 11.76 13.00 0.54
C HIS A 348 10.43 13.49 -0.04
N LEU A 349 9.81 14.43 0.65
CA LEU A 349 8.60 15.11 0.22
C LEU A 349 8.96 16.53 -0.20
N LEU A 350 8.61 16.89 -1.43
CA LEU A 350 8.71 18.23 -1.97
C LEU A 350 7.32 18.87 -1.99
N SER A 351 7.20 20.07 -1.44
CA SER A 351 6.05 20.96 -1.67
C SER A 351 6.35 21.81 -2.90
N LEU A 352 5.56 21.65 -3.96
CA LEU A 352 5.74 22.38 -5.23
C LEU A 352 5.46 23.88 -5.10
N ASN A 353 4.60 24.27 -4.15
CA ASN A 353 4.26 25.68 -3.93
C ASN A 353 5.37 26.45 -3.20
N SER A 354 6.02 25.83 -2.21
CA SER A 354 7.03 26.50 -1.38
C SER A 354 8.46 26.13 -1.74
N GLY A 355 8.67 25.07 -2.53
CA GLY A 355 9.99 24.50 -2.80
C GLY A 355 10.61 23.76 -1.58
N ASN A 356 9.89 23.66 -0.46
CA ASN A 356 10.41 23.03 0.75
C ASN A 356 10.50 21.52 0.58
N VAL A 357 11.64 20.95 1.01
CA VAL A 357 11.90 19.52 1.02
C VAL A 357 11.95 19.01 2.45
N LYS A 358 11.17 17.98 2.74
CA LYS A 358 11.16 17.27 4.04
C LYS A 358 11.56 15.82 3.84
N ARG A 359 12.54 15.35 4.63
CA ARG A 359 12.87 13.93 4.70
C ARG A 359 11.78 13.16 5.45
N LEU A 360 11.36 12.02 4.89
CA LEU A 360 10.28 11.19 5.44
C LEU A 360 10.78 9.91 6.11
N THR A 361 11.90 9.34 5.66
CA THR A 361 12.46 8.10 6.22
C THR A 361 13.90 8.31 6.65
N ALA A 362 14.39 7.51 7.61
CA ALA A 362 15.70 7.71 8.23
C ALA A 362 16.64 6.50 8.12
N SER A 363 16.11 5.30 7.89
CA SER A 363 16.90 4.06 7.90
C SER A 363 16.51 3.10 6.79
N GLY A 364 17.41 2.19 6.41
CA GLY A 364 17.22 1.19 5.37
C GLY A 364 17.27 1.75 3.94
N GLU A 365 16.89 0.92 2.98
CA GLU A 365 16.66 1.33 1.60
C GLU A 365 15.16 1.47 1.38
N ASN A 366 14.71 2.68 1.07
CA ASN A 366 13.31 3.01 0.87
C ASN A 366 13.06 3.32 -0.60
N ASP A 367 12.04 2.69 -1.21
CA ASP A 367 11.79 2.78 -2.64
C ASP A 367 10.29 2.72 -2.97
N PHE A 368 9.94 2.99 -4.23
CA PHE A 368 8.59 2.93 -4.78
C PHE A 368 7.53 3.64 -3.91
N PRO A 369 7.73 4.92 -3.55
CA PRO A 369 6.71 5.65 -2.82
C PRO A 369 5.45 5.82 -3.69
N ARG A 370 4.28 5.71 -3.06
CA ARG A 370 2.97 5.93 -3.69
C ARG A 370 2.07 6.72 -2.75
N PHE A 371 1.59 7.86 -3.18
CA PHE A 371 0.53 8.54 -2.46
C PHE A 371 -0.74 7.69 -2.49
N SER A 372 -1.48 7.71 -1.39
CA SER A 372 -2.86 7.22 -1.38
C SER A 372 -3.76 8.13 -2.23
N PRO A 373 -4.88 7.63 -2.76
CA PRO A 373 -5.80 8.43 -3.57
C PRO A 373 -6.39 9.64 -2.86
N ASP A 374 -6.44 9.64 -1.52
CA ASP A 374 -6.85 10.76 -0.68
C ASP A 374 -5.68 11.69 -0.30
N GLY A 375 -4.42 11.28 -0.56
CA GLY A 375 -3.20 12.03 -0.25
C GLY A 375 -2.78 12.00 1.22
N GLU A 376 -3.45 11.23 2.06
CA GLU A 376 -3.24 11.21 3.51
C GLU A 376 -2.14 10.24 3.96
N ALA A 377 -1.74 9.33 3.06
CA ALA A 377 -0.69 8.38 3.34
C ALA A 377 0.24 8.15 2.14
N ILE A 378 1.43 7.65 2.44
CA ILE A 378 2.41 7.20 1.47
C ILE A 378 2.75 5.74 1.75
N LEU A 379 2.46 4.88 0.77
CA LEU A 379 2.90 3.49 0.73
C LEU A 379 4.30 3.44 0.13
N TYR A 380 5.18 2.58 0.65
CA TYR A 380 6.53 2.41 0.11
C TYR A 380 7.09 1.03 0.41
N ILE A 381 8.18 0.68 -0.26
CA ILE A 381 8.94 -0.54 0.00
C ILE A 381 10.12 -0.18 0.88
N LYS A 382 10.28 -0.89 2.01
CA LYS A 382 11.47 -0.82 2.84
C LYS A 382 12.28 -2.11 2.69
N GLN A 383 13.57 -1.99 2.37
CA GLN A 383 14.51 -3.11 2.27
C GLN A 383 15.53 -3.00 3.40
N GLU A 384 15.74 -4.08 4.14
CA GLU A 384 16.73 -4.20 5.20
C GLU A 384 17.47 -5.53 5.02
N GLY A 385 18.62 -5.48 4.35
CA GLY A 385 19.36 -6.68 3.95
C GLY A 385 18.52 -7.55 3.00
N SER A 386 18.24 -8.78 3.40
CA SER A 386 17.39 -9.71 2.64
C SER A 386 15.88 -9.56 2.90
N ARG A 387 15.50 -8.77 3.90
CA ARG A 387 14.09 -8.57 4.28
C ARG A 387 13.45 -7.44 3.49
N SER A 388 12.22 -7.67 3.04
CA SER A 388 11.40 -6.69 2.34
C SER A 388 10.14 -6.43 3.15
N SER A 389 9.75 -5.18 3.25
CA SER A 389 8.58 -4.76 4.03
C SER A 389 7.75 -3.75 3.25
N ILE A 390 6.47 -3.68 3.55
CA ILE A 390 5.61 -2.56 3.18
C ILE A 390 5.70 -1.52 4.30
N GLY A 391 6.01 -0.27 3.94
CA GLY A 391 5.92 0.86 4.83
C GLY A 391 4.72 1.73 4.50
N VAL A 392 4.08 2.29 5.52
CA VAL A 392 3.00 3.27 5.40
C VAL A 392 3.35 4.48 6.25
N ILE A 393 3.48 5.65 5.62
CA ILE A 393 3.64 6.93 6.31
C ILE A 393 2.28 7.62 6.35
N ARG A 394 1.74 7.89 7.53
CA ARG A 394 0.60 8.79 7.70
C ARG A 394 1.10 10.23 7.68
N PHE A 395 0.87 10.89 6.56
CA PHE A 395 1.46 12.19 6.24
C PHE A 395 1.10 13.28 7.29
N GLY A 396 -0.18 13.43 7.59
CA GLY A 396 -0.65 14.44 8.56
C GLY A 396 -0.20 14.19 10.01
N LEU A 397 0.12 12.94 10.37
CA LEU A 397 0.55 12.57 11.72
C LEU A 397 2.05 12.42 11.88
N ASN A 398 2.81 12.46 10.79
CA ASN A 398 4.25 12.21 10.78
C ASN A 398 4.65 10.88 11.46
N LYS A 399 3.82 9.83 11.25
CA LYS A 399 4.04 8.48 11.78
C LYS A 399 4.26 7.50 10.64
N SER A 400 5.16 6.55 10.85
CA SER A 400 5.48 5.47 9.89
C SER A 400 5.27 4.12 10.54
N PHE A 401 4.67 3.19 9.78
CA PHE A 401 4.41 1.81 10.17
C PHE A 401 5.06 0.89 9.14
N VAL A 402 5.65 -0.21 9.59
CA VAL A 402 6.37 -1.15 8.72
C VAL A 402 5.85 -2.57 8.94
N PHE A 403 5.45 -3.23 7.86
CA PHE A 403 4.86 -4.57 7.85
C PHE A 403 5.77 -5.51 7.04
N PRO A 404 6.45 -6.46 7.69
CA PRO A 404 7.43 -7.31 7.03
C PRO A 404 6.78 -8.36 6.14
N LEU A 405 7.33 -8.54 4.92
CA LEU A 405 7.00 -9.66 4.06
C LEU A 405 7.76 -10.91 4.54
N ARG A 406 7.05 -12.03 4.69
CA ARG A 406 7.67 -13.27 5.19
C ARG A 406 8.54 -13.96 4.15
N ILE A 407 8.13 -13.97 2.88
CA ILE A 407 8.78 -14.73 1.82
C ILE A 407 8.90 -13.87 0.56
N GLY A 408 10.10 -13.82 -0.02
CA GLY A 408 10.39 -13.09 -1.26
C GLY A 408 10.82 -11.65 -1.03
N ARG A 409 11.02 -10.92 -2.13
CA ARG A 409 11.42 -9.52 -2.15
C ARG A 409 10.46 -8.70 -3.00
N ILE A 410 9.93 -7.63 -2.45
CA ILE A 410 9.03 -6.73 -3.17
C ILE A 410 9.86 -5.90 -4.16
N GLN A 411 9.40 -5.82 -5.41
CA GLN A 411 10.07 -5.06 -6.48
C GLN A 411 9.31 -3.81 -6.91
N SER A 412 7.98 -3.85 -6.83
CA SER A 412 7.12 -2.70 -7.12
C SER A 412 5.82 -2.85 -6.34
N ILE A 413 5.17 -1.72 -6.04
CA ILE A 413 3.98 -1.68 -5.20
C ILE A 413 3.04 -0.56 -5.65
N ASP A 414 1.74 -0.76 -5.47
CA ASP A 414 0.69 0.24 -5.68
C ASP A 414 -0.56 -0.06 -4.83
N TRP A 415 -1.48 0.95 -4.60
CA TRP A 415 -2.71 0.81 -3.81
C TRP A 415 -3.91 1.63 -4.28
#